data_3a31a66ea057aaa67adc952803e9813c
#
_entry.id   3a31a66ea057aaa67adc952803e9813c
#
_cell.length_a   1.000
_cell.length_b   1.000
_cell.length_c   1.000
_cell.angle_alpha   90.00
_cell.angle_beta   90.00
_cell.angle_gamma   90.00
#
_symmetry.space_group_name_H-M   'P 1'
#
loop_
_entity.id
_entity.type
_entity.pdbx_description
1 polymer ?
#
loop_
_entity_poly.entity_id
_entity_poly.type
_entity_poly.pdbx_seq_one_letter_code
_entity_poly.pdbx_strand_id
1 'polypeptide(L)'
;MTETLPVQDESDETEANAEANAEKAEPRTQADLRRTGINPDFWYPVAVAAKVRKGKTLAATFAGERIALYRGESGAVYALEDRCAHRQVPLSMGVVEGDVLRCCYHAWAYRGNGRISQIPYLPKGAGRPPRGVRAYPVKEAYGFVFVFPGDPAKADATPLPDLPQYSSPRHKTMTFSRSVACHYSFMHENLLDMNHQFLHRGIVGRIQPKLLGYTSGPQSVEARYLFTHGGGKRNRGANLLAADGITGGSKPDVVTICTGYPYQTLQLVPENAELPVFSLWVAYVPEDAEQRTNHVYGLLMIEKPPIPGAINLAWPLIRRFTEGVFAEDRMAVEAEQRAWDEQGEDWNHEVFPLILDVRDVLRNNGVPIRPGLCASAGSCGSAMT
;
A
#
# COMPACT_ATOMS: atom_id res chain seq x y z
N MET A 1 -56.48 16.77 25.00
CA MET A 1 -56.38 15.61 24.09
C MET A 1 -55.27 15.92 23.15
N THR A 2 -54.09 15.48 23.46
CA THR A 2 -52.86 15.62 22.64
C THR A 2 -52.53 14.24 22.07
N GLU A 3 -52.77 14.08 20.80
CA GLU A 3 -52.50 12.88 20.05
C GLU A 3 -50.99 12.80 19.78
N THR A 4 -50.34 11.81 20.35
CA THR A 4 -48.95 11.45 20.07
C THR A 4 -48.92 10.57 18.81
N LEU A 5 -48.29 11.05 17.74
CA LEU A 5 -47.97 10.25 16.54
C LEU A 5 -46.89 9.20 16.90
N PRO A 6 -47.00 7.97 16.39
CA PRO A 6 -45.97 6.95 16.58
C PRO A 6 -44.72 7.27 15.81
N VAL A 7 -43.58 7.25 16.44
CA VAL A 7 -42.26 7.25 15.84
C VAL A 7 -42.08 5.88 15.15
N GLN A 8 -42.04 5.85 13.84
CA GLN A 8 -41.68 4.64 13.08
C GLN A 8 -40.20 4.32 13.35
N ASP A 9 -39.97 3.08 13.73
CA ASP A 9 -38.65 2.56 14.07
C ASP A 9 -37.86 2.31 12.77
N GLU A 10 -36.90 3.20 12.44
CA GLU A 10 -36.03 3.09 11.26
C GLU A 10 -35.04 1.88 11.35
N SER A 11 -35.06 1.12 12.46
CA SER A 11 -34.22 -0.05 12.65
C SER A 11 -34.66 -1.26 11.83
N ASP A 12 -35.96 -1.44 11.60
CA ASP A 12 -36.51 -2.60 10.89
C ASP A 12 -36.26 -2.58 9.38
N GLU A 13 -36.17 -1.39 8.74
CA GLU A 13 -35.90 -1.30 7.31
C GLU A 13 -34.41 -1.57 6.95
N THR A 14 -33.52 -1.31 7.88
CA THR A 14 -32.07 -1.59 7.71
C THR A 14 -31.74 -3.07 7.86
N GLU A 15 -32.42 -3.78 8.77
CA GLU A 15 -32.26 -5.23 8.93
C GLU A 15 -32.89 -6.00 7.75
N ALA A 16 -34.07 -5.59 7.28
CA ALA A 16 -34.73 -6.21 6.13
C ALA A 16 -33.93 -6.03 4.83
N ASN A 17 -33.24 -4.90 4.61
CA ASN A 17 -32.37 -4.68 3.47
C ASN A 17 -31.06 -5.47 3.56
N ALA A 18 -30.56 -5.72 4.78
CA ALA A 18 -29.37 -6.56 5.00
C ALA A 18 -29.68 -8.04 4.74
N GLU A 19 -30.85 -8.53 5.18
CA GLU A 19 -31.31 -9.91 4.91
C GLU A 19 -31.65 -10.15 3.44
N ALA A 20 -32.29 -9.21 2.74
CA ALA A 20 -32.61 -9.31 1.31
C ALA A 20 -31.36 -9.33 0.40
N ASN A 21 -30.26 -8.73 0.83
CA ASN A 21 -28.98 -8.81 0.13
C ASN A 21 -28.22 -10.11 0.43
N ALA A 22 -28.42 -10.73 1.57
CA ALA A 22 -27.79 -12.00 1.92
C ALA A 22 -28.38 -13.20 1.12
N GLU A 23 -29.64 -13.13 0.70
CA GLU A 23 -30.34 -14.24 0.04
C GLU A 23 -30.02 -14.40 -1.46
N LYS A 24 -29.31 -13.47 -2.08
CA LYS A 24 -28.95 -13.46 -3.51
C LYS A 24 -27.47 -13.65 -3.84
N ALA A 25 -26.63 -13.92 -2.86
CA ALA A 25 -25.22 -14.13 -3.12
C ALA A 25 -24.98 -15.53 -3.69
N GLU A 26 -24.59 -15.62 -4.98
CA GLU A 26 -24.01 -16.84 -5.53
C GLU A 26 -22.83 -17.30 -4.64
N PRO A 27 -22.56 -18.62 -4.56
CA PRO A 27 -21.44 -19.12 -3.73
C PRO A 27 -20.13 -18.45 -4.19
N ARG A 28 -19.60 -17.55 -3.36
CA ARG A 28 -18.36 -16.82 -3.64
C ARG A 28 -17.23 -17.84 -3.77
N THR A 29 -16.39 -17.66 -4.78
CA THR A 29 -15.23 -18.53 -5.02
C THR A 29 -14.34 -18.52 -3.77
N GLN A 30 -14.21 -19.67 -3.12
CA GLN A 30 -13.38 -19.84 -1.90
C GLN A 30 -11.88 -20.00 -2.22
N ALA A 31 -11.39 -19.47 -3.35
CA ALA A 31 -9.97 -19.49 -3.64
C ALA A 31 -9.20 -18.70 -2.56
N ASP A 32 -8.19 -19.35 -1.99
CA ASP A 32 -7.33 -18.75 -0.96
C ASP A 32 -6.69 -17.46 -1.48
N LEU A 33 -7.12 -16.33 -0.89
CA LEU A 33 -6.67 -14.99 -1.30
C LEU A 33 -5.15 -14.81 -1.11
N ARG A 34 -4.53 -15.52 -0.16
CA ARG A 34 -3.09 -15.44 0.12
C ARG A 34 -2.24 -16.10 -0.96
N ARG A 35 -2.88 -16.75 -1.95
CA ARG A 35 -2.26 -17.27 -3.18
C ARG A 35 -2.47 -16.36 -4.39
N THR A 36 -3.14 -15.23 -4.21
CA THR A 36 -3.38 -14.23 -5.25
C THR A 36 -2.34 -13.12 -5.12
N GLY A 37 -1.43 -13.04 -6.10
CA GLY A 37 -0.41 -12.00 -6.14
C GLY A 37 -0.94 -10.67 -6.64
N ILE A 38 -0.18 -9.61 -6.34
CA ILE A 38 -0.48 -8.27 -6.82
C ILE A 38 -0.32 -8.17 -8.35
N ASN A 39 -1.20 -7.43 -9.02
CA ASN A 39 -1.13 -7.22 -10.47
C ASN A 39 -0.02 -6.21 -10.82
N PRO A 40 0.98 -6.60 -11.64
CA PRO A 40 2.10 -5.70 -11.96
C PRO A 40 1.72 -4.55 -12.92
N ASP A 41 0.54 -4.59 -13.56
CA ASP A 41 0.10 -3.58 -14.54
C ASP A 41 -0.47 -2.32 -13.84
N PHE A 42 0.18 -1.88 -12.76
CA PHE A 42 -0.09 -0.64 -12.03
C PHE A 42 1.23 0.04 -11.63
N TRP A 43 1.14 1.29 -11.18
CA TRP A 43 2.28 2.02 -10.64
C TRP A 43 2.50 1.68 -9.16
N TYR A 44 3.70 1.28 -8.79
CA TYR A 44 4.05 0.95 -7.41
C TYR A 44 5.20 1.81 -6.90
N PRO A 45 5.07 2.44 -5.71
CA PRO A 45 6.20 3.08 -5.07
C PRO A 45 7.21 2.00 -4.63
N VAL A 46 8.47 2.17 -5.00
CA VAL A 46 9.54 1.21 -4.63
C VAL A 46 10.66 1.85 -3.84
N ALA A 47 10.65 3.17 -3.72
CA ALA A 47 11.59 3.91 -2.88
C ALA A 47 11.02 5.29 -2.48
N VAL A 48 11.46 5.79 -1.33
CA VAL A 48 11.35 7.22 -1.00
C VAL A 48 12.32 8.00 -1.91
N ALA A 49 11.83 8.99 -2.64
CA ALA A 49 12.62 9.71 -3.68
C ALA A 49 13.92 10.31 -3.13
N ALA A 50 13.91 10.82 -1.90
CA ALA A 50 15.10 11.38 -1.23
C ALA A 50 16.22 10.36 -0.98
N LYS A 51 15.92 9.05 -0.99
CA LYS A 51 16.93 7.98 -0.86
C LYS A 51 17.65 7.73 -2.19
N VAL A 52 17.04 8.05 -3.35
CA VAL A 52 17.66 7.90 -4.67
C VAL A 52 18.49 9.16 -4.98
N ARG A 53 19.71 9.17 -4.49
CA ARG A 53 20.60 10.34 -4.55
C ARG A 53 21.25 10.46 -5.93
N LYS A 54 21.51 11.71 -6.36
CA LYS A 54 22.25 12.01 -7.60
C LYS A 54 23.60 11.31 -7.65
N GLY A 55 23.89 10.65 -8.76
CA GLY A 55 25.13 9.90 -8.96
C GLY A 55 25.25 8.62 -8.11
N LYS A 56 24.14 8.14 -7.53
CA LYS A 56 24.11 6.94 -6.68
C LYS A 56 23.05 5.96 -7.16
N THR A 57 23.30 4.71 -6.83
CA THR A 57 22.38 3.58 -7.00
C THR A 57 21.63 3.29 -5.71
N LEU A 58 20.47 2.65 -5.84
CA LEU A 58 19.68 2.10 -4.73
C LEU A 58 19.05 0.79 -5.19
N ALA A 59 19.22 -0.28 -4.42
CA ALA A 59 18.48 -1.52 -4.66
C ALA A 59 17.03 -1.37 -4.17
N ALA A 60 16.09 -1.86 -4.96
CA ALA A 60 14.67 -1.97 -4.64
C ALA A 60 14.15 -3.34 -5.07
N THR A 61 12.95 -3.70 -4.62
CA THR A 61 12.30 -4.97 -4.98
C THR A 61 10.82 -4.75 -5.29
N PHE A 62 10.27 -5.61 -6.12
CA PHE A 62 8.85 -5.74 -6.37
C PHE A 62 8.51 -7.22 -6.59
N ALA A 63 7.75 -7.84 -5.68
CA ALA A 63 7.32 -9.25 -5.78
C ALA A 63 8.46 -10.21 -6.19
N GLY A 64 9.63 -10.07 -5.54
CA GLY A 64 10.84 -10.87 -5.82
C GLY A 64 11.69 -10.36 -7.00
N GLU A 65 11.18 -9.48 -7.84
CA GLU A 65 11.99 -8.85 -8.90
C GLU A 65 12.92 -7.80 -8.28
N ARG A 66 14.21 -7.93 -8.54
CA ARG A 66 15.24 -6.98 -8.07
C ARG A 66 15.38 -5.85 -9.04
N ILE A 67 15.37 -4.61 -8.56
CA ILE A 67 15.40 -3.37 -9.34
C ILE A 67 16.58 -2.51 -8.88
N ALA A 68 17.45 -2.13 -9.82
CA ALA A 68 18.48 -1.12 -9.59
C ALA A 68 17.91 0.26 -9.96
N LEU A 69 17.61 1.07 -8.95
CA LEU A 69 17.28 2.47 -9.12
C LEU A 69 18.57 3.30 -9.17
N TYR A 70 18.62 4.32 -10.02
CA TYR A 70 19.70 5.30 -9.96
C TYR A 70 19.22 6.66 -10.45
N ARG A 71 19.83 7.71 -9.94
CA ARG A 71 19.62 9.08 -10.40
C ARG A 71 20.85 9.54 -11.15
N GLY A 72 20.70 9.85 -12.42
CA GLY A 72 21.74 10.39 -13.27
C GLY A 72 22.13 11.82 -12.91
N GLU A 73 23.14 12.34 -13.58
CA GLU A 73 23.60 13.72 -13.41
C GLU A 73 22.60 14.75 -13.92
N SER A 74 21.80 14.39 -14.92
CA SER A 74 20.66 15.20 -15.40
C SER A 74 19.59 15.40 -14.31
N GLY A 75 19.58 14.55 -13.27
CA GLY A 75 18.56 14.51 -12.24
C GLY A 75 17.45 13.49 -12.52
N ALA A 76 17.38 12.93 -13.72
CA ALA A 76 16.42 11.90 -14.08
C ALA A 76 16.66 10.60 -13.27
N VAL A 77 15.56 9.96 -12.86
CA VAL A 77 15.60 8.65 -12.19
C VAL A 77 15.32 7.56 -13.21
N TYR A 78 16.08 6.49 -13.11
CA TYR A 78 15.96 5.31 -13.94
C TYR A 78 15.82 4.06 -13.08
N ALA A 79 15.14 3.04 -13.62
CA ALA A 79 14.96 1.74 -12.99
C ALA A 79 15.31 0.63 -13.98
N LEU A 80 16.28 -0.18 -13.63
CA LEU A 80 16.73 -1.32 -14.44
C LEU A 80 16.60 -2.62 -13.64
N GLU A 81 16.46 -3.75 -14.33
CA GLU A 81 16.66 -5.06 -13.74
C GLU A 81 18.00 -5.09 -13.00
N ASP A 82 18.02 -5.44 -11.72
CA ASP A 82 19.24 -5.44 -10.91
C ASP A 82 20.12 -6.66 -11.16
N ARG A 83 20.48 -6.83 -12.44
CA ARG A 83 21.27 -7.96 -12.92
C ARG A 83 22.05 -7.59 -14.17
N CYS A 84 23.36 -7.55 -14.09
CA CYS A 84 24.22 -7.32 -15.26
C CYS A 84 24.08 -8.46 -16.28
N ALA A 85 23.85 -8.12 -17.56
CA ALA A 85 23.69 -9.08 -18.64
C ALA A 85 24.95 -9.95 -18.89
N HIS A 86 26.13 -9.52 -18.40
CA HIS A 86 27.38 -10.26 -18.56
C HIS A 86 27.48 -11.47 -17.61
N ARG A 87 27.49 -11.24 -16.31
CA ARG A 87 27.67 -12.28 -15.28
C ARG A 87 26.74 -12.11 -14.06
N GLN A 88 25.59 -11.51 -14.26
CA GLN A 88 24.49 -11.42 -13.31
C GLN A 88 24.78 -10.72 -11.97
N VAL A 89 25.93 -10.01 -11.86
CA VAL A 89 26.22 -9.18 -10.70
C VAL A 89 25.19 -8.06 -10.59
N PRO A 90 24.69 -7.74 -9.38
CA PRO A 90 23.72 -6.65 -9.20
C PRO A 90 24.22 -5.31 -9.75
N LEU A 91 23.41 -4.66 -10.56
CA LEU A 91 23.71 -3.33 -11.10
C LEU A 91 23.61 -2.24 -10.01
N SER A 92 22.85 -2.47 -8.96
CA SER A 92 22.81 -1.61 -7.77
C SER A 92 24.15 -1.49 -7.03
N MET A 93 25.08 -2.42 -7.25
CA MET A 93 26.47 -2.32 -6.78
C MET A 93 27.37 -1.50 -7.73
N GLY A 94 26.82 -1.03 -8.83
CA GLY A 94 27.55 -0.31 -9.87
C GLY A 94 27.77 1.17 -9.56
N VAL A 95 28.30 1.88 -10.55
CA VAL A 95 28.64 3.30 -10.48
C VAL A 95 27.84 4.06 -11.54
N VAL A 96 27.33 5.22 -11.17
CA VAL A 96 26.63 6.13 -12.07
C VAL A 96 27.65 7.12 -12.65
N GLU A 97 27.73 7.19 -14.00
CA GLU A 97 28.58 8.13 -14.74
C GLU A 97 27.70 8.88 -15.74
N GLY A 98 27.49 10.15 -15.52
CA GLY A 98 26.48 10.91 -16.26
C GLY A 98 25.08 10.31 -16.02
N ASP A 99 24.40 9.91 -17.08
CA ASP A 99 23.10 9.21 -17.02
C ASP A 99 23.21 7.71 -17.35
N VAL A 100 24.40 7.15 -17.18
CA VAL A 100 24.71 5.74 -17.49
C VAL A 100 25.06 4.99 -16.20
N LEU A 101 24.55 3.78 -16.07
CA LEU A 101 24.90 2.87 -14.97
C LEU A 101 25.97 1.88 -15.43
N ARG A 102 27.12 1.89 -14.76
CA ARG A 102 28.25 1.03 -15.05
C ARG A 102 28.35 -0.09 -14.01
N CYS A 103 28.39 -1.33 -14.48
CA CYS A 103 28.58 -2.51 -13.64
C CYS A 103 29.94 -2.46 -12.93
N CYS A 104 29.96 -2.77 -11.64
CA CYS A 104 31.18 -2.74 -10.81
C CYS A 104 32.20 -3.83 -11.18
N TYR A 105 31.79 -4.89 -11.90
CA TYR A 105 32.66 -6.04 -12.16
C TYR A 105 33.51 -5.89 -13.41
N HIS A 106 32.90 -5.76 -14.60
CA HIS A 106 33.63 -5.62 -15.87
C HIS A 106 33.28 -4.35 -16.63
N ALA A 107 32.75 -3.37 -15.92
CA ALA A 107 32.44 -2.03 -16.40
C ALA A 107 31.51 -1.98 -17.65
N TRP A 108 30.67 -3.01 -17.90
CA TRP A 108 29.60 -2.91 -18.88
C TRP A 108 28.66 -1.78 -18.48
N ALA A 109 28.32 -0.92 -19.41
CA ALA A 109 27.58 0.28 -19.16
C ALA A 109 26.19 0.21 -19.81
N TYR A 110 25.17 0.68 -19.09
CA TYR A 110 23.76 0.61 -19.46
C TYR A 110 23.14 2.01 -19.45
N ARG A 111 22.38 2.32 -20.50
CA ARG A 111 21.54 3.52 -20.55
C ARG A 111 20.28 3.29 -19.72
N GLY A 112 19.54 4.35 -19.38
CA GLY A 112 18.27 4.29 -18.65
C GLY A 112 17.18 3.42 -19.29
N ASN A 113 17.27 3.14 -20.58
CA ASN A 113 16.39 2.23 -21.31
C ASN A 113 16.89 0.76 -21.31
N GLY A 114 17.89 0.43 -20.49
CA GLY A 114 18.45 -0.92 -20.36
C GLY A 114 19.40 -1.36 -21.48
N ARG A 115 19.56 -0.56 -22.54
CA ARG A 115 20.48 -0.91 -23.63
C ARG A 115 21.93 -0.76 -23.20
N ILE A 116 22.78 -1.70 -23.63
CA ILE A 116 24.22 -1.63 -23.40
C ILE A 116 24.78 -0.48 -24.21
N SER A 117 25.39 0.50 -23.54
CA SER A 117 26.06 1.65 -24.19
C SER A 117 27.52 1.37 -24.48
N GLN A 118 28.21 0.64 -23.59
CA GLN A 118 29.63 0.35 -23.71
C GLN A 118 29.98 -1.03 -23.15
N ILE A 119 30.87 -1.72 -23.85
CA ILE A 119 31.56 -2.94 -23.39
C ILE A 119 33.06 -2.64 -23.49
N PRO A 120 33.74 -2.42 -22.35
CA PRO A 120 35.18 -2.24 -22.36
C PRO A 120 35.89 -3.48 -22.89
N TYR A 121 37.02 -3.28 -23.59
CA TYR A 121 37.86 -4.36 -24.08
C TYR A 121 37.18 -5.34 -25.05
N LEU A 122 36.09 -4.90 -25.72
CA LEU A 122 35.47 -5.73 -26.75
C LEU A 122 36.45 -5.98 -27.89
N PRO A 123 36.80 -7.24 -28.24
CA PRO A 123 37.71 -7.54 -29.36
C PRO A 123 37.18 -6.98 -30.68
N LYS A 124 38.08 -6.56 -31.56
CA LYS A 124 37.71 -6.12 -32.91
C LYS A 124 36.97 -7.26 -33.64
N GLY A 125 35.78 -6.94 -34.18
CA GLY A 125 34.94 -7.91 -34.88
C GLY A 125 34.03 -8.77 -33.99
N ALA A 126 34.14 -8.69 -32.67
CA ALA A 126 33.20 -9.36 -31.78
C ALA A 126 31.83 -8.67 -31.82
N GLY A 127 30.79 -9.46 -32.01
CA GLY A 127 29.41 -8.97 -31.95
C GLY A 127 29.04 -8.48 -30.54
N ARG A 128 28.22 -7.43 -30.46
CA ARG A 128 27.61 -7.03 -29.19
C ARG A 128 26.44 -7.98 -28.82
N PRO A 129 26.25 -8.33 -27.54
CA PRO A 129 25.06 -9.05 -27.13
C PRO A 129 23.79 -8.32 -27.62
N PRO A 130 22.80 -9.06 -28.16
CA PRO A 130 21.59 -8.46 -28.74
C PRO A 130 20.68 -7.86 -27.67
N ARG A 131 20.83 -8.25 -26.41
CA ARG A 131 19.96 -7.84 -25.29
C ARG A 131 20.79 -7.15 -24.21
N GLY A 132 20.22 -6.05 -23.67
CA GLY A 132 20.65 -5.43 -22.43
C GLY A 132 19.95 -6.06 -21.23
N VAL A 133 19.46 -5.21 -20.33
CA VAL A 133 18.63 -5.56 -19.18
C VAL A 133 17.27 -4.92 -19.32
N ARG A 134 16.29 -5.45 -18.60
CA ARG A 134 14.94 -4.84 -18.55
C ARG A 134 15.05 -3.44 -17.95
N ALA A 135 14.34 -2.48 -18.54
CA ALA A 135 14.08 -1.17 -17.97
C ALA A 135 12.60 -1.08 -17.60
N TYR A 136 12.34 -0.45 -16.47
CA TYR A 136 10.97 -0.21 -15.98
C TYR A 136 10.60 1.24 -16.23
N PRO A 137 9.37 1.54 -16.68
CA PRO A 137 8.85 2.90 -16.64
C PRO A 137 8.91 3.46 -15.21
N VAL A 138 9.31 4.74 -15.09
CA VAL A 138 9.51 5.42 -13.79
C VAL A 138 8.75 6.72 -13.77
N LYS A 139 8.14 7.04 -12.65
CA LYS A 139 7.58 8.36 -12.32
C LYS A 139 8.01 8.77 -10.91
N GLU A 140 8.33 10.03 -10.71
CA GLU A 140 8.51 10.61 -9.38
C GLU A 140 7.27 11.40 -9.02
N ALA A 141 6.60 11.03 -7.93
CA ALA A 141 5.43 11.73 -7.42
C ALA A 141 5.31 11.52 -5.90
N TYR A 142 4.73 12.49 -5.22
CA TYR A 142 4.37 12.39 -3.80
C TYR A 142 5.53 12.02 -2.86
N GLY A 143 6.77 12.37 -3.26
CA GLY A 143 7.98 12.02 -2.51
C GLY A 143 8.42 10.56 -2.66
N PHE A 144 7.85 9.81 -3.60
CA PHE A 144 8.24 8.45 -3.94
C PHE A 144 8.74 8.32 -5.37
N VAL A 145 9.51 7.28 -5.62
CA VAL A 145 9.83 6.76 -6.95
C VAL A 145 8.88 5.60 -7.23
N PHE A 146 8.03 5.77 -8.23
CA PHE A 146 7.13 4.73 -8.73
C PHE A 146 7.76 4.03 -9.92
N VAL A 147 7.56 2.72 -9.99
CA VAL A 147 7.86 1.91 -11.18
C VAL A 147 6.58 1.24 -11.67
N PHE A 148 6.57 0.88 -12.96
CA PHE A 148 5.53 0.07 -13.57
C PHE A 148 6.11 -1.31 -13.89
N PRO A 149 5.88 -2.33 -13.05
CA PRO A 149 6.54 -3.63 -13.20
C PRO A 149 5.94 -4.49 -14.31
N GLY A 150 4.73 -4.19 -14.76
CA GLY A 150 4.00 -4.96 -15.77
C GLY A 150 4.43 -4.68 -17.21
N ASP A 151 3.44 -4.69 -18.12
CA ASP A 151 3.65 -4.39 -19.53
C ASP A 151 3.92 -2.88 -19.73
N PRO A 152 5.12 -2.47 -20.18
CA PRO A 152 5.44 -1.06 -20.36
C PRO A 152 4.47 -0.29 -21.29
N ALA A 153 3.82 -0.98 -22.22
CA ALA A 153 2.87 -0.36 -23.14
C ALA A 153 1.60 0.17 -22.43
N LYS A 154 1.30 -0.35 -21.24
CA LYS A 154 0.14 0.08 -20.42
C LYS A 154 0.47 1.25 -19.49
N ALA A 155 1.75 1.56 -19.30
CA ALA A 155 2.20 2.52 -18.30
C ALA A 155 1.64 3.94 -18.52
N ASP A 156 1.56 4.39 -19.77
CA ASP A 156 1.08 5.74 -20.09
C ASP A 156 -0.45 5.85 -19.93
N ALA A 157 -1.18 4.77 -20.17
CA ALA A 157 -2.64 4.72 -20.00
C ALA A 157 -3.09 4.52 -18.55
N THR A 158 -2.17 4.08 -17.66
CA THR A 158 -2.48 3.84 -16.25
C THR A 158 -2.15 5.10 -15.44
N PRO A 159 -3.13 5.75 -14.80
CA PRO A 159 -2.86 6.94 -14.01
C PRO A 159 -2.15 6.61 -12.69
N LEU A 160 -1.40 7.57 -12.16
CA LEU A 160 -1.03 7.59 -10.74
C LEU A 160 -2.26 7.93 -9.88
N PRO A 161 -2.24 7.57 -8.57
CA PRO A 161 -3.29 8.02 -7.66
C PRO A 161 -3.40 9.55 -7.65
N ASP A 162 -4.63 10.08 -7.57
CA ASP A 162 -4.85 11.51 -7.42
C ASP A 162 -4.88 11.90 -5.94
N LEU A 163 -3.92 12.74 -5.52
CA LEU A 163 -3.74 13.15 -4.13
C LEU A 163 -3.61 14.69 -4.03
N PRO A 164 -4.70 15.44 -4.27
CA PRO A 164 -4.68 16.90 -4.29
C PRO A 164 -4.23 17.49 -2.95
N GLN A 165 -4.46 16.82 -1.83
CA GLN A 165 -4.02 17.23 -0.50
C GLN A 165 -2.49 17.34 -0.39
N TYR A 166 -1.75 16.49 -1.13
CA TYR A 166 -0.29 16.50 -1.10
C TYR A 166 0.31 17.83 -1.59
N SER A 167 -0.28 18.39 -2.61
CA SER A 167 0.15 19.68 -3.21
C SER A 167 -0.47 20.90 -2.51
N SER A 168 -1.44 20.69 -1.63
CA SER A 168 -2.14 21.78 -0.96
C SER A 168 -1.27 22.46 0.10
N PRO A 169 -1.09 23.78 0.06
CA PRO A 169 -0.35 24.51 1.10
C PRO A 169 -1.06 24.46 2.47
N ARG A 170 -2.34 24.07 2.50
CA ARG A 170 -3.14 23.90 3.72
C ARG A 170 -2.80 22.64 4.47
N HIS A 171 -2.14 21.65 3.84
CA HIS A 171 -1.82 20.38 4.46
C HIS A 171 -0.33 20.28 4.85
N LYS A 172 -0.06 19.45 5.85
CA LYS A 172 1.27 18.97 6.19
C LYS A 172 1.31 17.46 6.01
N THR A 173 2.33 17.00 5.29
CA THR A 173 2.46 15.58 4.93
C THR A 173 3.57 14.91 5.72
N MET A 174 3.29 13.70 6.20
CA MET A 174 4.27 12.74 6.70
C MET A 174 4.38 11.58 5.72
N THR A 175 5.57 11.40 5.17
CA THR A 175 5.90 10.21 4.35
C THR A 175 6.47 9.14 5.27
N PHE A 176 5.98 7.91 5.14
CA PHE A 176 6.52 6.76 5.86
C PHE A 176 6.68 5.55 4.95
N SER A 177 7.51 4.62 5.38
CA SER A 177 7.82 3.40 4.64
C SER A 177 8.29 2.34 5.64
N ARG A 178 7.64 1.18 5.63
CA ARG A 178 7.83 0.09 6.61
C ARG A 178 7.67 -1.25 5.94
N SER A 179 8.51 -2.22 6.29
CA SER A 179 8.30 -3.63 5.94
C SER A 179 7.40 -4.31 6.97
N VAL A 180 6.49 -5.14 6.51
CA VAL A 180 5.55 -5.94 7.32
C VAL A 180 5.56 -7.36 6.79
N ALA A 181 5.76 -8.33 7.69
CA ALA A 181 5.84 -9.75 7.34
C ALA A 181 4.45 -10.36 7.20
N CYS A 182 3.71 -9.93 6.19
CA CYS A 182 2.42 -10.51 5.82
C CYS A 182 2.13 -10.30 4.34
N HIS A 183 1.18 -11.09 3.80
CA HIS A 183 0.61 -10.88 2.48
C HIS A 183 -0.15 -9.55 2.44
N TYR A 184 -0.08 -8.82 1.31
CA TYR A 184 -0.66 -7.48 1.16
C TYR A 184 -2.17 -7.42 1.47
N SER A 185 -2.89 -8.52 1.23
CA SER A 185 -4.34 -8.57 1.45
C SER A 185 -4.73 -8.45 2.92
N PHE A 186 -3.92 -8.95 3.87
CA PHE A 186 -4.17 -8.74 5.29
C PHE A 186 -4.20 -7.26 5.66
N MET A 187 -3.33 -6.46 5.05
CA MET A 187 -3.30 -5.01 5.27
C MET A 187 -4.56 -4.32 4.72
N HIS A 188 -5.05 -4.76 3.54
CA HIS A 188 -6.29 -4.23 2.97
C HIS A 188 -7.51 -4.55 3.84
N GLU A 189 -7.60 -5.80 4.32
CA GLU A 189 -8.68 -6.22 5.20
C GLU A 189 -8.62 -5.47 6.53
N ASN A 190 -7.44 -5.39 7.15
CA ASN A 190 -7.24 -4.70 8.42
C ASN A 190 -7.68 -3.23 8.35
N LEU A 191 -7.22 -2.44 7.37
CA LEU A 191 -7.60 -1.02 7.32
C LEU A 191 -9.08 -0.80 6.99
N LEU A 192 -9.73 -1.70 6.25
CA LEU A 192 -11.15 -1.56 5.90
C LEU A 192 -12.09 -1.99 7.04
N ASP A 193 -11.71 -2.98 7.83
CA ASP A 193 -12.49 -3.44 9.00
C ASP A 193 -12.24 -2.57 10.23
N MET A 194 -13.06 -1.56 10.42
CA MET A 194 -12.94 -0.68 11.58
C MET A 194 -13.28 -1.34 12.92
N ASN A 195 -13.81 -2.57 12.95
CA ASN A 195 -14.03 -3.30 14.22
C ASN A 195 -12.71 -3.62 14.92
N HIS A 196 -11.57 -3.64 14.21
CA HIS A 196 -10.24 -3.79 14.80
C HIS A 196 -9.86 -2.63 15.75
N GLN A 197 -10.64 -1.54 15.81
CA GLN A 197 -10.43 -0.45 16.78
C GLN A 197 -10.39 -0.94 18.24
N PHE A 198 -10.92 -2.13 18.52
CA PHE A 198 -10.72 -2.80 19.81
C PHE A 198 -9.23 -3.03 20.13
N LEU A 199 -8.41 -3.29 19.14
CA LEU A 199 -6.96 -3.43 19.27
C LEU A 199 -6.33 -2.13 19.79
N HIS A 200 -6.78 -0.99 19.28
CA HIS A 200 -6.21 0.34 19.58
C HIS A 200 -6.75 0.99 20.84
N ARG A 201 -7.59 0.30 21.64
CA ARG A 201 -8.24 0.88 22.84
C ARG A 201 -7.26 1.48 23.87
N GLY A 202 -6.01 0.99 23.89
CA GLY A 202 -4.93 1.50 24.74
C GLY A 202 -4.37 2.85 24.29
N ILE A 203 -4.33 3.08 22.98
CA ILE A 203 -3.75 4.27 22.34
C ILE A 203 -4.84 5.29 22.03
N VAL A 204 -5.92 4.86 21.39
CA VAL A 204 -6.98 5.73 20.86
C VAL A 204 -8.12 5.93 21.89
N GLY A 205 -8.28 5.02 22.83
CA GLY A 205 -9.42 5.00 23.76
C GLY A 205 -10.56 4.12 23.24
N ARG A 206 -11.71 4.20 23.91
CA ARG A 206 -12.90 3.43 23.52
C ARG A 206 -13.63 4.16 22.40
N ILE A 207 -13.34 3.79 21.16
CA ILE A 207 -14.08 4.22 19.97
C ILE A 207 -15.02 3.09 19.58
N GLN A 208 -16.25 3.45 19.21
CA GLN A 208 -17.23 2.52 18.64
C GLN A 208 -17.48 2.93 17.19
N PRO A 209 -16.93 2.21 16.22
CA PRO A 209 -17.24 2.43 14.82
C PRO A 209 -18.65 1.92 14.51
N LYS A 210 -19.45 2.73 13.82
CA LYS A 210 -20.75 2.31 13.27
C LYS A 210 -20.65 2.42 11.76
N LEU A 211 -20.78 1.31 11.05
CA LEU A 211 -20.87 1.32 9.59
C LEU A 211 -22.18 2.03 9.18
N LEU A 212 -22.05 3.10 8.40
CA LEU A 212 -23.19 3.85 7.85
C LEU A 212 -23.67 3.28 6.51
N GLY A 213 -22.77 2.59 5.80
CA GLY A 213 -23.01 1.99 4.50
C GLY A 213 -21.70 1.83 3.74
N TYR A 214 -21.75 1.05 2.67
CA TYR A 214 -20.62 0.87 1.78
C TYR A 214 -21.09 0.66 0.33
N THR A 215 -20.19 0.85 -0.61
CA THR A 215 -20.38 0.55 -2.03
C THR A 215 -19.26 -0.36 -2.50
N SER A 216 -19.59 -1.29 -3.40
CA SER A 216 -18.64 -2.22 -4.00
C SER A 216 -18.73 -2.14 -5.52
N GLY A 217 -17.57 -2.16 -6.18
CA GLY A 217 -17.43 -2.15 -7.62
C GLY A 217 -16.32 -3.09 -8.09
N PRO A 218 -16.05 -3.16 -9.40
CA PRO A 218 -15.08 -4.12 -9.95
C PRO A 218 -13.65 -3.95 -9.45
N GLN A 219 -13.26 -2.72 -9.09
CA GLN A 219 -11.90 -2.39 -8.65
C GLN A 219 -11.86 -1.66 -7.31
N SER A 220 -13.01 -1.43 -6.66
CA SER A 220 -13.04 -0.66 -5.42
C SER A 220 -14.12 -1.11 -4.46
N VAL A 221 -13.84 -0.94 -3.18
CA VAL A 221 -14.81 -1.00 -2.09
C VAL A 221 -14.61 0.24 -1.24
N GLU A 222 -15.69 0.99 -1.03
CA GLU A 222 -15.69 2.19 -0.21
C GLU A 222 -16.67 2.04 0.95
N ALA A 223 -16.22 2.26 2.17
CA ALA A 223 -17.02 2.18 3.39
C ALA A 223 -17.01 3.51 4.14
N ARG A 224 -18.16 3.86 4.73
CA ARG A 224 -18.31 5.05 5.56
C ARG A 224 -18.65 4.64 6.99
N TYR A 225 -17.84 5.13 7.92
CA TYR A 225 -18.00 4.84 9.34
C TYR A 225 -18.22 6.11 10.14
N LEU A 226 -19.15 6.04 11.08
CA LEU A 226 -19.32 7.03 12.12
C LEU A 226 -18.56 6.57 13.37
N PHE A 227 -17.65 7.40 13.86
CA PHE A 227 -16.97 7.13 15.12
C PHE A 227 -17.69 7.82 16.27
N THR A 228 -18.18 7.01 17.22
CA THR A 228 -18.74 7.51 18.47
C THR A 228 -17.82 7.14 19.64
N HIS A 229 -17.73 8.02 20.62
CA HIS A 229 -16.93 7.77 21.81
C HIS A 229 -17.79 7.09 22.87
N GLY A 230 -17.46 5.87 23.26
CA GLY A 230 -18.01 5.21 24.44
C GLY A 230 -17.53 5.94 25.69
N GLY A 231 -18.47 6.27 26.63
CA GLY A 231 -18.22 7.08 27.82
C GLY A 231 -16.93 6.74 28.55
N GLY A 232 -16.02 7.72 28.67
CA GLY A 232 -14.72 7.61 29.32
C GLY A 232 -13.87 8.85 29.03
N LYS A 233 -12.81 9.09 29.82
CA LYS A 233 -11.87 10.17 29.56
C LYS A 233 -11.16 9.91 28.22
N ARG A 234 -11.34 10.83 27.26
CA ARG A 234 -10.60 10.82 25.99
C ARG A 234 -9.10 10.77 26.28
N ASN A 235 -8.39 9.86 25.62
CA ASN A 235 -6.92 9.85 25.67
C ASN A 235 -6.39 11.09 24.95
N ARG A 236 -5.34 11.76 25.46
CA ARG A 236 -4.79 12.99 24.89
C ARG A 236 -4.39 12.86 23.40
N GLY A 237 -4.01 11.65 22.96
CA GLY A 237 -3.67 11.38 21.56
C GLY A 237 -4.90 11.34 20.64
N ALA A 238 -6.02 10.79 21.10
CA ALA A 238 -7.28 10.75 20.34
C ALA A 238 -7.85 12.15 20.11
N ASN A 239 -7.69 13.06 21.09
CA ASN A 239 -8.10 14.46 20.93
C ASN A 239 -7.27 15.23 19.90
N LEU A 240 -6.07 14.74 19.59
CA LEU A 240 -5.19 15.39 18.59
C LEU A 240 -5.59 15.04 17.15
N LEU A 241 -6.21 13.89 16.96
CA LEU A 241 -6.68 13.39 15.65
C LEU A 241 -8.20 13.43 15.50
N ALA A 242 -8.95 13.63 16.59
CA ALA A 242 -10.39 13.88 16.51
C ALA A 242 -10.61 15.23 15.79
N ALA A 243 -11.62 15.29 14.92
CA ALA A 243 -11.99 16.53 14.24
C ALA A 243 -12.22 17.69 15.20
N ASP A 244 -12.73 17.41 16.42
CA ASP A 244 -12.89 18.40 17.49
C ASP A 244 -11.57 19.08 17.90
N GLY A 245 -10.45 18.33 17.89
CA GLY A 245 -9.11 18.86 18.19
C GLY A 245 -8.50 19.64 17.03
N ILE A 246 -8.85 19.28 15.79
CA ILE A 246 -8.33 19.88 14.56
C ILE A 246 -9.30 20.94 14.03
N THR A 247 -10.61 20.69 14.09
CA THR A 247 -11.65 21.55 13.48
C THR A 247 -12.49 22.35 14.48
N GLY A 248 -12.41 22.05 15.79
CA GLY A 248 -13.20 22.73 16.84
C GLY A 248 -14.70 22.47 16.77
N GLY A 249 -15.14 21.46 16.02
CA GLY A 249 -16.55 21.16 15.76
C GLY A 249 -17.13 20.09 16.68
N SER A 250 -18.42 20.22 16.97
CA SER A 250 -19.19 19.28 17.81
C SER A 250 -19.91 18.17 17.01
N LYS A 251 -19.62 18.05 15.70
CA LYS A 251 -20.27 17.04 14.84
C LYS A 251 -19.50 15.71 14.88
N PRO A 252 -20.21 14.56 14.79
CA PRO A 252 -19.59 13.27 14.75
C PRO A 252 -18.72 13.09 13.48
N ASP A 253 -17.56 12.45 13.67
CA ASP A 253 -16.58 12.24 12.61
C ASP A 253 -17.01 11.08 11.70
N VAL A 254 -17.28 11.38 10.43
CA VAL A 254 -17.49 10.37 9.40
C VAL A 254 -16.18 10.13 8.69
N VAL A 255 -15.69 8.90 8.76
CA VAL A 255 -14.48 8.45 8.10
C VAL A 255 -14.86 7.61 6.88
N THR A 256 -14.32 7.95 5.73
CA THR A 256 -14.45 7.16 4.50
C THR A 256 -13.17 6.38 4.28
N ILE A 257 -13.29 5.06 4.08
CA ILE A 257 -12.18 4.19 3.74
C ILE A 257 -12.47 3.58 2.39
N CYS A 258 -11.53 3.71 1.47
CA CYS A 258 -11.65 3.17 0.12
C CYS A 258 -10.45 2.29 -0.20
N THR A 259 -10.72 1.02 -0.53
CA THR A 259 -9.80 0.19 -1.27
C THR A 259 -10.07 0.42 -2.74
N GLY A 260 -9.24 1.21 -3.41
CA GLY A 260 -9.21 1.38 -4.86
C GLY A 260 -7.96 0.69 -5.39
N TYR A 261 -8.14 -0.54 -5.91
CA TYR A 261 -7.03 -1.41 -6.27
C TYR A 261 -5.98 -0.71 -7.15
N PRO A 262 -4.68 -0.78 -6.82
CA PRO A 262 -4.04 -1.54 -5.75
C PRO A 262 -3.76 -0.73 -4.47
N TYR A 263 -4.38 0.42 -4.29
CA TYR A 263 -4.10 1.34 -3.17
C TYR A 263 -5.26 1.37 -2.18
N GLN A 264 -5.01 2.00 -1.04
CA GLN A 264 -6.04 2.21 -0.04
C GLN A 264 -5.94 3.61 0.55
N THR A 265 -7.11 4.20 0.84
CA THR A 265 -7.22 5.51 1.48
C THR A 265 -8.14 5.47 2.68
N LEU A 266 -7.82 6.28 3.69
CA LEU A 266 -8.71 6.60 4.78
C LEU A 266 -8.78 8.12 4.87
N GLN A 267 -10.00 8.68 4.83
CA GLN A 267 -10.21 10.12 4.77
C GLN A 267 -11.29 10.57 5.74
N LEU A 268 -11.06 11.73 6.34
CA LEU A 268 -12.07 12.45 7.11
C LEU A 268 -12.38 13.75 6.36
N VAL A 269 -13.58 13.80 5.77
CA VAL A 269 -14.06 14.96 5.00
C VAL A 269 -15.21 15.60 5.75
N PRO A 270 -15.04 16.81 6.31
CA PRO A 270 -16.14 17.55 6.91
C PRO A 270 -17.19 17.95 5.86
N GLU A 271 -18.45 18.14 6.30
CA GLU A 271 -19.63 18.43 5.48
C GLU A 271 -19.39 19.71 4.68
N ASN A 272 -18.81 20.41 4.30
CA ASN A 272 -18.62 21.59 3.46
C ASN A 272 -17.14 21.85 3.11
N ALA A 273 -16.29 20.81 3.27
CA ALA A 273 -14.89 20.90 2.91
C ALA A 273 -14.67 20.34 1.50
N GLU A 274 -13.87 21.03 0.70
CA GLU A 274 -13.44 20.54 -0.62
C GLU A 274 -12.37 19.45 -0.53
N LEU A 275 -11.58 19.46 0.54
CA LEU A 275 -10.50 18.51 0.78
C LEU A 275 -10.62 17.89 2.18
N PRO A 276 -10.19 16.65 2.36
CA PRO A 276 -10.13 16.03 3.67
C PRO A 276 -9.25 16.81 4.65
N VAL A 277 -9.69 16.96 5.89
CA VAL A 277 -8.85 17.50 6.98
C VAL A 277 -7.80 16.49 7.45
N PHE A 278 -8.07 15.22 7.22
CA PHE A 278 -7.17 14.10 7.47
C PHE A 278 -7.27 13.12 6.31
N SER A 279 -6.14 12.73 5.76
CA SER A 279 -6.08 11.72 4.70
C SER A 279 -4.86 10.84 4.90
N LEU A 280 -5.09 9.54 4.92
CA LEU A 280 -4.08 8.51 4.84
C LEU A 280 -4.20 7.86 3.45
N TRP A 281 -3.10 7.82 2.70
CA TRP A 281 -2.95 7.00 1.50
C TRP A 281 -1.85 5.98 1.73
N VAL A 282 -2.09 4.73 1.31
CA VAL A 282 -1.14 3.64 1.44
C VAL A 282 -1.10 2.75 0.20
N ALA A 283 0.09 2.24 -0.08
CA ALA A 283 0.34 1.18 -1.05
C ALA A 283 1.09 0.04 -0.34
N TYR A 284 0.64 -1.18 -0.56
CA TYR A 284 1.24 -2.40 -0.03
C TYR A 284 1.96 -3.12 -1.16
N VAL A 285 3.29 -3.08 -1.15
CA VAL A 285 4.13 -3.57 -2.25
C VAL A 285 4.85 -4.84 -1.81
N PRO A 286 4.57 -6.00 -2.39
CA PRO A 286 5.26 -7.24 -2.04
C PRO A 286 6.77 -7.14 -2.29
N GLU A 287 7.56 -7.63 -1.33
CA GLU A 287 9.03 -7.63 -1.42
C GLU A 287 9.56 -8.93 -2.00
N ASP A 288 9.02 -10.08 -1.57
CA ASP A 288 9.46 -11.42 -1.98
C ASP A 288 8.53 -12.02 -3.05
N ALA A 289 9.00 -13.10 -3.71
CA ALA A 289 8.28 -13.76 -4.80
C ALA A 289 7.02 -14.49 -4.33
N GLU A 290 7.01 -15.00 -3.11
CA GLU A 290 5.90 -15.66 -2.45
C GLU A 290 4.90 -14.65 -1.88
N GLN A 291 5.27 -13.36 -1.89
CA GLN A 291 4.48 -12.22 -1.41
C GLN A 291 4.05 -12.34 0.08
N ARG A 292 4.91 -12.93 0.91
CA ARG A 292 4.71 -13.08 2.36
C ARG A 292 5.23 -11.91 3.17
N THR A 293 5.93 -10.99 2.52
CA THR A 293 6.40 -9.73 3.09
C THR A 293 6.02 -8.61 2.14
N ASN A 294 5.45 -7.55 2.67
CA ASN A 294 5.17 -6.36 1.90
C ASN A 294 5.84 -5.14 2.50
N HIS A 295 6.17 -4.17 1.63
CA HIS A 295 6.63 -2.84 2.02
C HIS A 295 5.48 -1.86 1.93
N VAL A 296 5.08 -1.32 3.07
CA VAL A 296 4.04 -0.29 3.15
C VAL A 296 4.66 1.06 2.86
N TYR A 297 4.20 1.72 1.82
CA TYR A 297 4.50 3.11 1.52
C TYR A 297 3.27 3.94 1.83
N GLY A 298 3.39 4.99 2.61
CA GLY A 298 2.24 5.77 3.02
C GLY A 298 2.49 7.26 3.14
N LEU A 299 1.40 8.00 2.98
CA LEU A 299 1.31 9.45 3.15
C LEU A 299 0.20 9.75 4.14
N LEU A 300 0.57 10.40 5.24
CA LEU A 300 -0.38 10.97 6.16
C LEU A 300 -0.42 12.48 5.93
N MET A 301 -1.55 12.99 5.47
CA MET A 301 -1.77 14.40 5.13
C MET A 301 -2.79 14.98 6.11
N ILE A 302 -2.38 16.00 6.85
CA ILE A 302 -3.21 16.63 7.90
C ILE A 302 -3.33 18.11 7.60
N GLU A 303 -4.57 18.63 7.62
CA GLU A 303 -4.82 20.07 7.48
C GLU A 303 -4.18 20.83 8.63
N LYS A 304 -3.52 21.94 8.30
CA LYS A 304 -2.88 22.80 9.28
C LYS A 304 -3.93 23.55 10.07
N PRO A 305 -3.88 23.56 11.41
CA PRO A 305 -4.77 24.36 12.21
C PRO A 305 -4.58 25.87 11.91
N PRO A 306 -5.57 26.72 12.22
CA PRO A 306 -5.49 28.16 11.96
C PRO A 306 -4.31 28.87 12.63
N ILE A 307 -3.80 28.31 13.73
CA ILE A 307 -2.68 28.90 14.47
C ILE A 307 -1.36 28.55 13.76
N PRO A 308 -0.63 29.56 13.23
CA PRO A 308 0.63 29.33 12.54
C PRO A 308 1.66 28.58 13.42
N GLY A 309 2.26 27.55 12.88
CA GLY A 309 3.29 26.76 13.57
C GLY A 309 2.77 25.72 14.56
N ALA A 310 1.51 25.73 14.99
CA ALA A 310 0.97 24.77 15.95
C ALA A 310 1.14 23.31 15.50
N ILE A 311 0.92 23.03 14.22
CA ILE A 311 1.12 21.69 13.65
C ILE A 311 2.59 21.22 13.79
N ASN A 312 3.57 22.16 13.76
CA ASN A 312 4.98 21.79 13.88
C ASN A 312 5.32 21.35 15.31
N LEU A 313 4.72 22.01 16.30
CA LEU A 313 4.87 21.62 17.73
C LEU A 313 4.20 20.27 18.02
N ALA A 314 3.04 20.01 17.42
CA ALA A 314 2.30 18.76 17.59
C ALA A 314 2.93 17.59 16.80
N TRP A 315 3.75 17.87 15.78
CA TRP A 315 4.21 16.86 14.81
C TRP A 315 4.96 15.67 15.43
N PRO A 316 5.86 15.82 16.39
CA PRO A 316 6.52 14.70 17.06
C PRO A 316 5.52 13.78 17.77
N LEU A 317 4.47 14.35 18.38
CA LEU A 317 3.42 13.60 19.07
C LEU A 317 2.54 12.86 18.07
N ILE A 318 2.15 13.51 16.95
CA ILE A 318 1.42 12.88 15.86
C ILE A 318 2.19 11.67 15.31
N ARG A 319 3.49 11.85 15.04
CA ARG A 319 4.35 10.75 14.58
C ARG A 319 4.37 9.59 15.56
N ARG A 320 4.58 9.87 16.84
CA ARG A 320 4.62 8.82 17.88
C ARG A 320 3.28 8.09 17.99
N PHE A 321 2.17 8.82 17.89
CA PHE A 321 0.83 8.24 17.92
C PHE A 321 0.62 7.31 16.71
N THR A 322 0.90 7.80 15.50
CA THR A 322 0.76 7.02 14.26
C THR A 322 1.64 5.77 14.26
N GLU A 323 2.89 5.88 14.74
CA GLU A 323 3.78 4.72 14.88
C GLU A 323 3.25 3.70 15.90
N GLY A 324 2.60 4.17 16.97
CA GLY A 324 1.97 3.29 17.96
C GLY A 324 0.80 2.48 17.37
N VAL A 325 -0.11 3.16 16.66
CA VAL A 325 -1.25 2.51 15.99
C VAL A 325 -0.73 1.50 14.96
N PHE A 326 0.20 1.91 14.09
CA PHE A 326 0.78 1.02 13.08
C PHE A 326 1.50 -0.20 13.70
N ALA A 327 2.12 -0.05 14.86
CA ALA A 327 2.78 -1.17 15.53
C ALA A 327 1.78 -2.23 16.04
N GLU A 328 0.60 -1.80 16.51
CA GLU A 328 -0.48 -2.71 16.91
C GLU A 328 -1.07 -3.43 15.68
N ASP A 329 -1.37 -2.71 14.58
CA ASP A 329 -1.82 -3.30 13.32
C ASP A 329 -0.84 -4.33 12.78
N ARG A 330 0.45 -3.96 12.72
CA ARG A 330 1.51 -4.84 12.27
C ARG A 330 1.56 -6.13 13.08
N MET A 331 1.44 -6.03 14.40
CA MET A 331 1.44 -7.20 15.28
C MET A 331 0.30 -8.17 14.91
N ALA A 332 -0.91 -7.65 14.65
CA ALA A 332 -2.07 -8.45 14.32
C ALA A 332 -1.91 -9.14 12.96
N VAL A 333 -1.62 -8.39 11.89
CA VAL A 333 -1.51 -8.95 10.54
C VAL A 333 -0.32 -9.90 10.37
N GLU A 334 0.78 -9.68 11.09
CA GLU A 334 1.91 -10.62 11.14
C GLU A 334 1.56 -11.89 11.92
N ALA A 335 0.64 -11.82 12.89
CA ALA A 335 0.13 -13.01 13.57
C ALA A 335 -0.82 -13.82 12.67
N GLU A 336 -1.68 -13.16 11.90
CA GLU A 336 -2.53 -13.80 10.89
C GLU A 336 -1.69 -14.51 9.82
N GLN A 337 -0.61 -13.86 9.33
CA GLN A 337 0.30 -14.49 8.38
C GLN A 337 0.95 -15.74 8.95
N ARG A 338 1.44 -15.68 10.20
CA ARG A 338 2.02 -16.87 10.86
C ARG A 338 1.02 -18.00 10.98
N ALA A 339 -0.23 -17.71 11.36
CA ALA A 339 -1.27 -18.71 11.47
C ALA A 339 -1.57 -19.37 10.10
N TRP A 340 -1.63 -18.55 9.03
CA TRP A 340 -1.78 -19.08 7.67
C TRP A 340 -0.59 -19.95 7.25
N ASP A 341 0.65 -19.54 7.55
CA ASP A 341 1.87 -20.31 7.24
C ASP A 341 1.91 -21.68 7.96
N GLU A 342 1.44 -21.72 9.22
CA GLU A 342 1.36 -22.93 10.01
C GLU A 342 0.27 -23.89 9.51
N GLN A 343 -0.86 -23.36 9.05
CA GLN A 343 -2.01 -24.13 8.58
C GLN A 343 -1.89 -24.54 7.10
N GLY A 344 -1.18 -23.73 6.29
CA GLY A 344 -0.98 -23.94 4.86
C GLY A 344 -2.17 -23.55 3.98
N GLU A 345 -3.26 -23.05 4.57
CA GLU A 345 -4.47 -22.58 3.88
C GLU A 345 -5.21 -21.55 4.71
N ASP A 346 -6.18 -20.83 4.10
CA ASP A 346 -7.00 -19.82 4.76
C ASP A 346 -8.18 -20.47 5.51
N TRP A 347 -8.09 -20.51 6.85
CA TRP A 347 -9.16 -20.99 7.74
C TRP A 347 -10.02 -19.86 8.28
N ASN A 348 -9.92 -18.67 7.73
CA ASN A 348 -10.67 -17.52 8.21
C ASN A 348 -12.19 -17.71 7.99
N HIS A 349 -12.98 -17.47 9.03
CA HIS A 349 -14.42 -17.38 8.96
C HIS A 349 -14.83 -15.89 8.94
N GLU A 350 -14.82 -15.32 7.73
CA GLU A 350 -15.26 -13.93 7.55
C GLU A 350 -16.80 -13.88 7.42
N VAL A 351 -17.42 -13.02 8.21
CA VAL A 351 -18.89 -12.86 8.23
C VAL A 351 -19.35 -11.48 7.75
N PHE A 352 -18.44 -10.50 7.64
CA PHE A 352 -18.79 -9.16 7.20
C PHE A 352 -18.81 -9.05 5.67
N PRO A 353 -19.98 -8.76 5.05
CA PRO A 353 -20.07 -8.65 3.58
C PRO A 353 -19.07 -7.66 2.99
N LEU A 354 -18.81 -6.54 3.67
CA LEU A 354 -17.82 -5.55 3.29
C LEU A 354 -16.40 -6.16 3.07
N ILE A 355 -15.97 -7.05 4.00
CA ILE A 355 -14.66 -7.69 3.92
C ILE A 355 -14.66 -8.79 2.85
N LEU A 356 -15.76 -9.49 2.68
CA LEU A 356 -15.90 -10.43 1.57
C LEU A 356 -15.79 -9.73 0.21
N ASP A 357 -16.38 -8.54 0.08
CA ASP A 357 -16.31 -7.75 -1.16
C ASP A 357 -14.89 -7.26 -1.44
N VAL A 358 -14.14 -6.80 -0.44
CA VAL A 358 -12.74 -6.42 -0.68
C VAL A 358 -11.88 -7.62 -1.05
N ARG A 359 -12.12 -8.79 -0.46
CA ARG A 359 -11.46 -10.03 -0.87
C ARG A 359 -11.71 -10.35 -2.34
N ASP A 360 -12.94 -10.17 -2.82
CA ASP A 360 -13.30 -10.39 -4.22
C ASP A 360 -12.64 -9.35 -5.14
N VAL A 361 -12.59 -8.06 -4.76
CA VAL A 361 -11.84 -7.04 -5.49
C VAL A 361 -10.37 -7.41 -5.62
N LEU A 362 -9.73 -7.85 -4.52
CA LEU A 362 -8.33 -8.24 -4.55
C LEU A 362 -8.07 -9.49 -5.41
N ARG A 363 -8.95 -10.51 -5.37
CA ARG A 363 -8.85 -11.70 -6.21
C ARG A 363 -9.03 -11.39 -7.68
N ASN A 364 -10.06 -10.63 -8.01
CA ASN A 364 -10.45 -10.36 -9.40
C ASN A 364 -9.44 -9.45 -10.12
N ASN A 365 -8.75 -8.59 -9.40
CA ASN A 365 -7.74 -7.68 -9.96
C ASN A 365 -6.31 -8.19 -9.79
N GLY A 366 -6.08 -9.20 -8.94
CA GLY A 366 -4.78 -9.83 -8.73
C GLY A 366 -4.39 -10.80 -9.83
N VAL A 367 -3.21 -11.38 -9.69
CA VAL A 367 -2.68 -12.41 -10.59
C VAL A 367 -2.20 -13.60 -9.76
N PRO A 368 -2.12 -14.82 -10.32
CA PRO A 368 -1.55 -15.94 -9.59
C PRO A 368 -0.10 -15.67 -9.16
N ILE A 369 0.24 -15.97 -7.91
CA ILE A 369 1.63 -15.94 -7.45
C ILE A 369 2.41 -16.98 -8.22
N ARG A 370 3.48 -16.57 -8.90
CA ARG A 370 4.37 -17.51 -9.59
C ARG A 370 5.19 -18.26 -8.54
N PRO A 371 5.20 -19.60 -8.56
CA PRO A 371 6.09 -20.35 -7.67
C PRO A 371 7.54 -19.93 -7.96
N GLY A 372 8.25 -19.55 -6.92
CA GLY A 372 9.66 -19.17 -7.02
C GLY A 372 10.49 -20.31 -7.63
N LEU A 373 11.48 -19.98 -8.44
CA LEU A 373 12.41 -20.92 -9.09
C LEU A 373 13.20 -21.80 -8.08
N CYS A 374 13.08 -21.56 -6.78
CA CYS A 374 13.76 -22.33 -5.72
C CYS A 374 12.95 -23.49 -5.13
N ALA A 375 11.67 -23.69 -5.49
CA ALA A 375 10.85 -24.76 -4.91
C ALA A 375 11.13 -26.18 -5.49
N SER A 376 12.05 -26.33 -6.47
CA SER A 376 12.37 -27.60 -7.10
C SER A 376 13.61 -28.33 -6.52
N ALA A 377 14.21 -27.86 -5.42
CA ALA A 377 15.40 -28.48 -4.82
C ALA A 377 15.11 -29.39 -3.62
N GLY A 378 13.86 -29.74 -3.38
CA GLY A 378 13.41 -30.50 -2.20
C GLY A 378 12.96 -31.94 -2.46
N SER A 379 13.52 -32.69 -3.44
CA SER A 379 13.32 -34.16 -3.51
C SER A 379 14.51 -34.85 -4.16
N CYS A 380 15.67 -34.73 -3.53
CA CYS A 380 16.73 -35.74 -3.77
C CYS A 380 16.59 -36.79 -2.67
N GLY A 381 15.74 -37.79 -2.95
CA GLY A 381 15.54 -38.95 -2.10
C GLY A 381 16.85 -39.70 -1.91
N SER A 382 17.15 -39.98 -0.66
CA SER A 382 18.10 -40.97 -0.23
C SER A 382 17.75 -42.33 -0.83
N ALA A 383 18.56 -42.79 -1.74
CA ALA A 383 18.68 -44.23 -2.07
C ALA A 383 20.17 -44.53 -2.06
N MET A 384 20.65 -44.97 -0.90
CA MET A 384 21.84 -45.82 -0.79
C MET A 384 21.48 -47.01 0.06
N THR A 385 21.42 -48.12 -0.57
CA THR A 385 21.80 -49.45 -0.02
C THR A 385 23.12 -49.82 -0.60
#